data_8670ac91c9cd3dcfeaf953d3fd7be3ec
#
_entry.id   8670ac91c9cd3dcfeaf953d3fd7be3ec
#
_cell.length_a   1.000
_cell.length_b   1.000
_cell.length_c   1.000
_cell.angle_alpha   90.00
_cell.angle_beta   90.00
_cell.angle_gamma   90.00
#
_symmetry.space_group_name_H-M   'P 1'
#
loop_
_entity.id
_entity.type
_entity.pdbx_description
1 polymer ?
#
loop_
_entity_poly.entity_id
_entity_poly.type
_entity_poly.pdbx_seq_one_letter_code
_entity_poly.pdbx_strand_id
1 'polypeptide(L)'
;LLGPPGAGKGTQAEKLSEKLGIPHISTGELFRNNIDKGTELGLDAKRYLDAGDLVPSELTNRLVDDRLNDPDAANGFILDGFPRSTEQAQALHEMLGRRGTDIDAVLEFRVSEDELLQRLKGRGRADDTDDVILNRMKIYRDETAPLLDYYSDRLKTVDAIGTMDEVFARALRALGK
;
A
#
# COMPACT_ATOMS: atom_id res chain seq x y z
N LEU A 1 -1.32 -4.33 1.88
CA LEU A 1 -0.37 -4.01 2.96
C LEU A 1 -0.64 -2.63 3.52
N LEU A 2 -0.63 -2.51 4.83
CA LEU A 2 -0.76 -1.25 5.55
C LEU A 2 0.48 -1.03 6.41
N GLY A 3 0.97 0.19 6.46
CA GLY A 3 2.10 0.53 7.30
C GLY A 3 2.43 2.02 7.20
N PRO A 4 2.90 2.63 8.30
CA PRO A 4 3.26 4.04 8.28
C PRO A 4 4.53 4.29 7.46
N PRO A 5 4.78 5.55 7.08
CA PRO A 5 6.05 5.90 6.44
C PRO A 5 7.23 5.44 7.31
N GLY A 6 8.22 4.79 6.72
CA GLY A 6 9.39 4.30 7.44
C GLY A 6 9.25 2.91 8.06
N ALA A 7 8.10 2.24 7.92
CA ALA A 7 7.90 0.89 8.44
C ALA A 7 8.59 -0.22 7.62
N GLY A 8 9.10 0.11 6.44
CA GLY A 8 9.71 -0.87 5.56
C GLY A 8 8.72 -1.68 4.72
N LYS A 9 7.52 -1.18 4.57
CA LYS A 9 6.42 -1.86 3.86
C LYS A 9 6.79 -2.23 2.43
N GLY A 10 7.39 -1.32 1.67
CA GLY A 10 7.78 -1.57 0.29
C GLY A 10 8.80 -2.70 0.15
N THR A 11 9.79 -2.74 1.04
CA THR A 11 10.80 -3.81 1.06
C THR A 11 10.16 -5.16 1.38
N GLN A 12 9.22 -5.18 2.33
CA GLN A 12 8.51 -6.41 2.69
C GLN A 12 7.62 -6.88 1.54
N ALA A 13 6.96 -5.94 0.84
CA ALA A 13 6.15 -6.25 -0.33
C ALA A 13 6.97 -6.95 -1.42
N GLU A 14 8.17 -6.45 -1.71
CA GLU A 14 9.08 -7.07 -2.69
C GLU A 14 9.47 -8.49 -2.28
N LYS A 15 9.86 -8.68 -1.01
CA LYS A 15 10.23 -10.00 -0.48
C LYS A 15 9.07 -10.99 -0.54
N LEU A 16 7.86 -10.56 -0.17
CA LEU A 16 6.67 -11.39 -0.24
C LEU A 16 6.30 -11.74 -1.68
N SER A 17 6.42 -10.78 -2.59
CA SER A 17 6.18 -10.98 -4.02
C SER A 17 7.06 -12.09 -4.58
N GLU A 18 8.36 -12.05 -4.30
CA GLU A 18 9.30 -13.07 -4.72
C GLU A 18 8.99 -14.45 -4.12
N LYS A 19 8.73 -14.48 -2.81
CA LYS A 19 8.49 -15.74 -2.08
C LYS A 19 7.20 -16.41 -2.53
N LEU A 20 6.14 -15.65 -2.73
CA LEU A 20 4.81 -16.19 -3.06
C LEU A 20 4.58 -16.31 -4.57
N GLY A 21 5.46 -15.74 -5.39
CA GLY A 21 5.33 -15.78 -6.84
C GLY A 21 4.14 -14.98 -7.37
N ILE A 22 3.81 -13.87 -6.71
CA ILE A 22 2.69 -12.99 -7.08
C ILE A 22 3.18 -11.56 -7.25
N PRO A 23 2.52 -10.74 -8.10
CA PRO A 23 2.98 -9.39 -8.36
C PRO A 23 2.77 -8.46 -7.17
N HIS A 24 3.70 -7.52 -7.01
CA HIS A 24 3.59 -6.37 -6.11
C HIS A 24 3.01 -5.21 -6.91
N ILE A 25 1.81 -4.78 -6.56
CA ILE A 25 1.10 -3.70 -7.24
C ILE A 25 1.08 -2.48 -6.34
N SER A 26 1.81 -1.44 -6.75
CA SER A 26 1.89 -0.16 -6.05
C SER A 26 1.19 0.91 -6.89
N THR A 27 0.33 1.72 -6.26
CA THR A 27 -0.35 2.81 -6.98
C THR A 27 0.62 3.83 -7.54
N GLY A 28 1.72 4.12 -6.83
CA GLY A 28 2.76 5.00 -7.34
C GLY A 28 3.38 4.50 -8.63
N GLU A 29 3.67 3.20 -8.70
CA GLU A 29 4.19 2.58 -9.93
C GLU A 29 3.14 2.55 -11.04
N LEU A 30 1.88 2.31 -10.70
CA LEU A 30 0.79 2.34 -11.69
C LEU A 30 0.67 3.71 -12.36
N PHE A 31 0.75 4.78 -11.58
CA PHE A 31 0.74 6.13 -12.13
C PHE A 31 1.93 6.36 -13.05
N ARG A 32 3.14 6.05 -12.58
CA ARG A 32 4.37 6.25 -13.37
C ARG A 32 4.34 5.46 -14.67
N ASN A 33 3.96 4.19 -14.62
CA ASN A 33 3.92 3.32 -15.80
C ASN A 33 2.89 3.80 -16.83
N ASN A 34 1.70 4.20 -16.38
CA ASN A 34 0.67 4.68 -17.28
C ASN A 34 1.01 6.04 -17.89
N ILE A 35 1.65 6.93 -17.13
CA ILE A 35 2.13 8.21 -17.64
C ILE A 35 3.22 7.98 -18.68
N ASP A 36 4.19 7.13 -18.39
CA ASP A 36 5.31 6.83 -19.30
C ASP A 36 4.84 6.19 -20.61
N LYS A 37 3.83 5.33 -20.53
CA LYS A 37 3.24 4.68 -21.71
C LYS A 37 2.25 5.58 -22.47
N GLY A 38 1.87 6.73 -21.89
CA GLY A 38 0.92 7.64 -22.51
C GLY A 38 -0.50 7.10 -22.61
N THR A 39 -0.90 6.21 -21.68
CA THR A 39 -2.28 5.70 -21.68
C THR A 39 -3.26 6.83 -21.34
N GLU A 40 -4.54 6.67 -21.74
CA GLU A 40 -5.58 7.64 -21.42
C GLU A 40 -5.67 7.87 -19.90
N LEU A 41 -5.68 6.82 -19.12
CA LEU A 41 -5.71 6.92 -17.64
C LEU A 41 -4.46 7.61 -17.09
N GLY A 42 -3.28 7.33 -17.66
CA GLY A 42 -2.03 7.97 -17.28
C GLY A 42 -2.01 9.47 -17.59
N LEU A 43 -2.51 9.85 -18.75
CA LEU A 43 -2.61 11.27 -19.14
C LEU A 43 -3.59 12.02 -18.24
N ASP A 44 -4.70 11.41 -17.87
CA ASP A 44 -5.65 11.98 -16.93
C ASP A 44 -5.04 12.16 -15.54
N ALA A 45 -4.34 11.14 -15.02
CA ALA A 45 -3.64 11.23 -13.74
C ALA A 45 -2.56 12.32 -13.74
N LYS A 46 -1.82 12.44 -14.85
CA LYS A 46 -0.76 13.44 -14.98
C LYS A 46 -1.29 14.87 -14.84
N ARG A 47 -2.47 15.18 -15.37
CA ARG A 47 -3.07 16.51 -15.24
C ARG A 47 -3.25 16.91 -13.78
N TYR A 48 -3.71 15.99 -12.93
CA TYR A 48 -3.86 16.25 -11.50
C TYR A 48 -2.51 16.41 -10.81
N LEU A 49 -1.56 15.53 -11.12
CA LEU A 49 -0.22 15.55 -10.51
C LEU A 49 0.54 16.84 -10.90
N ASP A 50 0.48 17.25 -12.15
CA ASP A 50 1.14 18.47 -12.63
C ASP A 50 0.53 19.73 -12.00
N ALA A 51 -0.76 19.72 -11.70
CA ALA A 51 -1.45 20.81 -11.01
C ALA A 51 -1.23 20.81 -9.49
N GLY A 52 -0.57 19.80 -8.93
CA GLY A 52 -0.38 19.65 -7.50
C GLY A 52 -1.63 19.15 -6.77
N ASP A 53 -2.62 18.67 -7.49
CA ASP A 53 -3.87 18.16 -6.94
C ASP A 53 -3.78 16.66 -6.63
N LEU A 54 -4.66 16.20 -5.73
CA LEU A 54 -4.81 14.78 -5.46
C LEU A 54 -5.52 14.11 -6.63
N VAL A 55 -5.04 12.94 -7.02
CA VAL A 55 -5.71 12.13 -8.05
C VAL A 55 -7.04 11.62 -7.48
N PRO A 56 -8.18 11.84 -8.17
CA PRO A 56 -9.47 11.37 -7.69
C PRO A 56 -9.51 9.85 -7.46
N SER A 57 -10.23 9.42 -6.44
CA SER A 57 -10.38 7.98 -6.11
C SER A 57 -10.94 7.17 -7.29
N GLU A 58 -11.86 7.72 -8.05
CA GLU A 58 -12.42 7.06 -9.23
C GLU A 58 -11.32 6.70 -10.24
N LEU A 59 -10.40 7.63 -10.51
CA LEU A 59 -9.30 7.40 -11.45
C LEU A 59 -8.33 6.35 -10.90
N THR A 60 -7.98 6.44 -9.63
CA THR A 60 -7.14 5.45 -8.96
C THR A 60 -7.79 4.06 -9.00
N ASN A 61 -9.08 3.97 -8.73
CA ASN A 61 -9.82 2.71 -8.78
C ASN A 61 -9.76 2.10 -10.19
N ARG A 62 -9.91 2.91 -11.24
CA ARG A 62 -9.83 2.44 -12.62
C ARG A 62 -8.45 1.91 -12.98
N LEU A 63 -7.38 2.57 -12.51
CA LEU A 63 -6.01 2.10 -12.72
C LEU A 63 -5.76 0.74 -12.06
N VAL A 64 -6.23 0.58 -10.82
CA VAL A 64 -6.11 -0.70 -10.10
C VAL A 64 -6.93 -1.79 -10.79
N ASP A 65 -8.17 -1.49 -11.17
CA ASP A 65 -9.04 -2.43 -11.87
C ASP A 65 -8.41 -2.91 -13.19
N ASP A 66 -7.85 -1.99 -13.96
CA ASP A 66 -7.14 -2.30 -15.21
C ASP A 66 -5.94 -3.23 -14.96
N ARG A 67 -5.13 -2.92 -13.94
CA ARG A 67 -3.96 -3.72 -13.59
C ARG A 67 -4.34 -5.14 -13.16
N LEU A 68 -5.43 -5.31 -12.45
CA LEU A 68 -5.90 -6.63 -11.99
C LEU A 68 -6.36 -7.54 -13.14
N ASN A 69 -6.58 -7.00 -14.33
CA ASN A 69 -6.89 -7.80 -15.51
C ASN A 69 -5.66 -8.47 -16.12
N ASP A 70 -4.45 -8.06 -15.74
CA ASP A 70 -3.24 -8.65 -16.29
C ASP A 70 -3.09 -10.11 -15.84
N PRO A 71 -2.59 -11.01 -16.72
CA PRO A 71 -2.50 -12.43 -16.41
C PRO A 71 -1.68 -12.78 -15.17
N ASP A 72 -0.67 -11.98 -14.84
CA ASP A 72 0.18 -12.23 -13.68
C ASP A 72 -0.56 -12.06 -12.35
N ALA A 73 -1.67 -11.32 -12.33
CA ALA A 73 -2.49 -11.11 -11.13
C ALA A 73 -3.55 -12.20 -10.93
N ALA A 74 -3.68 -13.15 -11.87
CA ALA A 74 -4.73 -14.18 -11.82
C ALA A 74 -4.57 -15.13 -10.63
N ASN A 75 -3.34 -15.39 -10.18
CA ASN A 75 -3.04 -16.33 -9.09
C ASN A 75 -2.82 -15.65 -7.76
N GLY A 76 -3.02 -14.36 -7.69
CA GLY A 76 -2.85 -13.56 -6.48
C GLY A 76 -2.07 -12.29 -6.75
N PHE A 77 -2.04 -11.41 -5.75
CA PHE A 77 -1.37 -10.12 -5.85
C PHE A 77 -1.15 -9.54 -4.46
N ILE A 78 -0.26 -8.55 -4.40
CA ILE A 78 -0.01 -7.75 -3.20
C ILE A 78 -0.30 -6.29 -3.57
N LEU A 79 -1.26 -5.66 -2.89
CA LEU A 79 -1.56 -4.25 -3.06
C LEU A 79 -0.82 -3.42 -2.02
N ASP A 80 -0.11 -2.40 -2.48
CA ASP A 80 0.64 -1.47 -1.66
C ASP A 80 0.22 -0.04 -2.00
N GLY A 81 -0.25 0.70 -1.00
CA GLY A 81 -0.73 2.06 -1.20
C GLY A 81 -2.19 2.18 -1.64
N PHE A 82 -2.92 1.07 -1.70
CA PHE A 82 -4.34 1.02 -2.05
C PHE A 82 -4.99 -0.17 -1.36
N PRO A 83 -6.19 -0.06 -0.82
CA PRO A 83 -6.98 1.16 -0.67
C PRO A 83 -6.44 2.09 0.43
N ARG A 84 -6.82 3.36 0.36
CA ARG A 84 -6.49 4.36 1.39
C ARG A 84 -7.71 4.92 2.09
N SER A 85 -8.89 4.54 1.65
CA SER A 85 -10.15 4.95 2.27
C SER A 85 -11.14 3.79 2.21
N THR A 86 -12.20 3.87 3.01
CA THR A 86 -13.28 2.87 2.98
C THR A 86 -14.01 2.87 1.64
N GLU A 87 -14.13 4.03 0.99
CA GLU A 87 -14.70 4.14 -0.35
C GLU A 87 -13.88 3.33 -1.36
N GLN A 88 -12.56 3.47 -1.33
CA GLN A 88 -11.66 2.68 -2.18
C GLN A 88 -11.72 1.19 -1.83
N ALA A 89 -11.83 0.87 -0.54
CA ALA A 89 -11.96 -0.52 -0.09
C ALA A 89 -13.23 -1.18 -0.61
N GLN A 90 -14.34 -0.46 -0.60
CA GLN A 90 -15.60 -0.94 -1.18
C GLN A 90 -15.49 -1.15 -2.69
N ALA A 91 -14.86 -0.21 -3.40
CA ALA A 91 -14.62 -0.34 -4.84
C ALA A 91 -13.75 -1.56 -5.15
N LEU A 92 -12.72 -1.81 -4.34
CA LEU A 92 -11.87 -2.98 -4.48
C LEU A 92 -12.65 -4.27 -4.26
N HIS A 93 -13.51 -4.31 -3.26
CA HIS A 93 -14.36 -5.46 -2.99
C HIS A 93 -15.25 -5.79 -4.19
N GLU A 94 -15.84 -4.78 -4.82
CA GLU A 94 -16.64 -4.95 -6.04
C GLU A 94 -15.81 -5.45 -7.22
N MET A 95 -14.61 -4.88 -7.43
CA MET A 95 -13.69 -5.31 -8.48
C MET A 95 -13.34 -6.79 -8.35
N LEU A 96 -13.01 -7.22 -7.14
CA LEU A 96 -12.62 -8.60 -6.87
C LEU A 96 -13.82 -9.54 -6.95
N GLY A 97 -15.00 -9.09 -6.50
CA GLY A 97 -16.23 -9.85 -6.60
C GLY A 97 -16.59 -10.18 -8.05
N ARG A 98 -16.37 -9.26 -8.99
CA ARG A 98 -16.57 -9.51 -10.42
C ARG A 98 -15.62 -10.58 -10.96
N ARG A 99 -14.49 -10.79 -10.31
CA ARG A 99 -13.49 -11.81 -10.68
C ARG A 99 -13.63 -13.09 -9.87
N GLY A 100 -14.65 -13.18 -9.00
CA GLY A 100 -14.90 -14.35 -8.16
C GLY A 100 -13.89 -14.53 -7.03
N THR A 101 -13.27 -13.46 -6.57
CA THR A 101 -12.25 -13.49 -5.51
C THR A 101 -12.47 -12.38 -4.49
N ASP A 102 -11.64 -12.31 -3.48
CA ASP A 102 -11.64 -11.26 -2.47
C ASP A 102 -10.25 -11.16 -1.83
N ILE A 103 -10.04 -10.17 -0.97
CA ILE A 103 -8.82 -10.04 -0.19
C ILE A 103 -8.78 -11.16 0.86
N ASP A 104 -7.69 -11.91 0.90
CA ASP A 104 -7.49 -12.99 1.85
C ASP A 104 -6.98 -12.50 3.19
N ALA A 105 -6.06 -11.55 3.19
CA ALA A 105 -5.45 -11.01 4.40
C ALA A 105 -4.99 -9.58 4.20
N VAL A 106 -5.05 -8.80 5.27
CA VAL A 106 -4.50 -7.45 5.33
C VAL A 106 -3.37 -7.48 6.35
N LEU A 107 -2.15 -7.23 5.91
CA LEU A 107 -0.99 -7.13 6.78
C LEU A 107 -0.79 -5.68 7.21
N GLU A 108 -0.82 -5.44 8.50
CA GLU A 108 -0.50 -4.15 9.11
C GLU A 108 0.87 -4.25 9.76
N PHE A 109 1.82 -3.45 9.27
CA PHE A 109 3.15 -3.35 9.86
C PHE A 109 3.14 -2.26 10.93
N ARG A 110 3.30 -2.65 12.20
CA ARG A 110 3.30 -1.73 13.33
C ARG A 110 4.71 -1.38 13.77
N VAL A 111 4.94 -0.09 13.97
CA VAL A 111 6.20 0.44 14.49
C VAL A 111 5.84 1.54 15.49
N SER A 112 6.56 1.62 16.62
CA SER A 112 6.36 2.70 17.57
C SER A 112 6.74 4.05 16.96
N GLU A 113 6.14 5.13 17.46
CA GLU A 113 6.45 6.48 16.98
C GLU A 113 7.92 6.84 17.17
N ASP A 114 8.53 6.45 18.29
CA ASP A 114 9.94 6.69 18.56
C ASP A 114 10.85 6.01 17.55
N GLU A 115 10.58 4.76 17.22
CA GLU A 115 11.34 4.01 16.21
C GLU A 115 11.17 4.64 14.82
N LEU A 116 9.96 5.06 14.47
CA LEU A 116 9.70 5.73 13.20
C LEU A 116 10.43 7.05 13.10
N LEU A 117 10.44 7.84 14.17
CA LEU A 117 11.19 9.10 14.20
C LEU A 117 12.69 8.85 13.95
N GLN A 118 13.27 7.85 14.60
CA GLN A 118 14.68 7.51 14.42
C GLN A 118 14.98 7.06 12.97
N ARG A 119 14.14 6.20 12.40
CA ARG A 119 14.30 5.72 11.02
C ARG A 119 14.21 6.85 10.00
N LEU A 120 13.23 7.72 10.14
CA LEU A 120 13.00 8.82 9.21
C LEU A 120 14.06 9.91 9.32
N LYS A 121 14.53 10.23 10.53
CA LYS A 121 15.66 11.13 10.73
C LYS A 121 16.95 10.56 10.14
N GLY A 122 17.16 9.25 10.26
CA GLY A 122 18.32 8.55 9.72
C GLY A 122 18.44 8.63 8.20
N ARG A 123 17.34 8.93 7.47
CA ARG A 123 17.39 9.14 6.01
C ARG A 123 18.07 10.44 5.62
N GLY A 124 18.14 11.42 6.54
CA GLY A 124 18.82 12.70 6.30
C GLY A 124 18.16 13.60 5.27
N ARG A 125 16.88 13.43 4.98
CA ARG A 125 16.16 14.32 4.08
C ARG A 125 15.90 15.67 4.72
N ALA A 126 16.02 16.74 3.96
CA ALA A 126 15.88 18.12 4.47
C ALA A 126 14.48 18.42 5.03
N ASP A 127 13.45 17.72 4.54
CA ASP A 127 12.06 17.88 4.99
C ASP A 127 11.67 16.92 6.13
N ASP A 128 12.59 16.04 6.58
CA ASP A 128 12.33 15.10 7.67
C ASP A 128 12.57 15.76 9.03
N THR A 129 11.78 16.81 9.34
CA THR A 129 11.74 17.44 10.67
C THR A 129 10.75 16.68 11.55
N ASP A 130 10.89 16.80 12.88
CA ASP A 130 9.98 16.12 13.82
C ASP A 130 8.52 16.49 13.57
N ASP A 131 8.22 17.75 13.31
CA ASP A 131 6.85 18.21 13.07
C ASP A 131 6.26 17.59 11.79
N VAL A 132 7.05 17.53 10.72
CA VAL A 132 6.62 16.94 9.44
C VAL A 132 6.38 15.44 9.60
N ILE A 133 7.29 14.75 10.27
CA ILE A 133 7.18 13.32 10.52
C ILE A 133 5.93 13.00 11.36
N LEU A 134 5.74 13.73 12.47
CA LEU A 134 4.57 13.54 13.34
C LEU A 134 3.26 13.82 12.61
N ASN A 135 3.23 14.82 11.75
CA ASN A 135 2.06 15.12 10.94
C ASN A 135 1.74 13.99 9.95
N ARG A 136 2.75 13.43 9.30
CA ARG A 136 2.59 12.28 8.40
C ARG A 136 2.05 11.05 9.14
N MET A 137 2.55 10.80 10.36
CA MET A 137 2.05 9.70 11.20
C MET A 137 0.61 9.90 11.61
N LYS A 138 0.22 11.15 11.94
CA LYS A 138 -1.16 11.48 12.28
C LYS A 138 -2.09 11.25 11.10
N ILE A 139 -1.71 11.72 9.92
CA ILE A 139 -2.48 11.52 8.69
C ILE A 139 -2.64 10.01 8.42
N TYR A 140 -1.57 9.24 8.55
CA TYR A 140 -1.62 7.79 8.39
C TYR A 140 -2.61 7.15 9.35
N ARG A 141 -2.56 7.51 10.64
CA ARG A 141 -3.50 6.95 11.63
C ARG A 141 -4.94 7.32 11.32
N ASP A 142 -5.19 8.57 10.96
CA ASP A 142 -6.54 9.05 10.66
C ASP A 142 -7.12 8.37 9.40
N GLU A 143 -6.31 8.16 8.38
CA GLU A 143 -6.70 7.47 7.16
C GLU A 143 -6.85 5.95 7.36
N THR A 144 -5.99 5.37 8.18
CA THR A 144 -5.90 3.91 8.34
C THR A 144 -6.91 3.36 9.33
N ALA A 145 -7.28 4.11 10.37
CA ALA A 145 -8.21 3.63 11.39
C ALA A 145 -9.53 3.09 10.79
N PRO A 146 -10.19 3.78 9.85
CA PRO A 146 -11.40 3.23 9.22
C PRO A 146 -11.14 1.94 8.43
N LEU A 147 -9.94 1.80 7.83
CA LEU A 147 -9.57 0.59 7.09
C LEU A 147 -9.32 -0.59 8.01
N LEU A 148 -8.73 -0.36 9.17
CA LEU A 148 -8.51 -1.41 10.17
C LEU A 148 -9.86 -1.97 10.64
N ASP A 149 -10.84 -1.11 10.85
CA ASP A 149 -12.21 -1.53 11.20
C ASP A 149 -12.87 -2.29 10.05
N TYR A 150 -12.74 -1.78 8.84
CA TYR A 150 -13.34 -2.38 7.64
C TYR A 150 -12.82 -3.81 7.41
N TYR A 151 -11.54 -4.04 7.63
CA TYR A 151 -10.87 -5.32 7.41
C TYR A 151 -10.62 -6.12 8.69
N SER A 152 -11.30 -5.79 9.79
CA SER A 152 -11.03 -6.39 11.10
C SER A 152 -11.06 -7.92 11.13
N ASP A 153 -11.89 -8.54 10.29
CA ASP A 153 -12.00 -10.00 10.16
C ASP A 153 -10.81 -10.66 9.45
N ARG A 154 -10.00 -9.89 8.74
CA ARG A 154 -8.86 -10.36 7.92
C ARG A 154 -7.54 -9.74 8.33
N LEU A 155 -7.56 -8.89 9.34
CA LEU A 155 -6.39 -8.12 9.75
C LEU A 155 -5.37 -9.01 10.45
N LYS A 156 -4.12 -8.94 9.98
CA LYS A 156 -2.96 -9.59 10.59
C LYS A 156 -1.94 -8.51 10.93
N THR A 157 -1.65 -8.35 12.20
CA THR A 157 -0.69 -7.35 12.66
C THR A 157 0.70 -7.97 12.76
N VAL A 158 1.68 -7.27 12.19
CA VAL A 158 3.09 -7.68 12.20
C VAL A 158 3.89 -6.61 12.91
N ASP A 159 4.66 -7.01 13.92
CA ASP A 159 5.62 -6.13 14.57
C ASP A 159 6.80 -5.91 13.63
N ALA A 160 6.98 -4.67 13.17
CA ALA A 160 7.98 -4.31 12.19
C ALA A 160 9.29 -3.82 12.81
N ILE A 161 9.60 -4.26 14.02
CA ILE A 161 10.84 -3.96 14.73
C ILE A 161 11.82 -5.13 14.54
N GLY A 162 13.07 -4.79 14.28
CA GLY A 162 14.13 -5.77 14.06
C GLY A 162 14.70 -5.70 12.64
N THR A 163 15.39 -6.75 12.22
CA THR A 163 15.94 -6.83 10.87
C THR A 163 14.84 -7.08 9.84
N MET A 164 15.14 -6.80 8.57
CA MET A 164 14.21 -7.09 7.47
C MET A 164 13.83 -8.57 7.42
N ASP A 165 14.78 -9.46 7.68
CA ASP A 165 14.53 -10.91 7.67
C ASP A 165 13.65 -11.35 8.84
N GLU A 166 13.82 -10.76 10.01
CA GLU A 166 12.97 -11.04 11.17
C GLU A 166 11.52 -10.60 10.90
N VAL A 167 11.34 -9.40 10.35
CA VAL A 167 10.01 -8.88 10.00
C VAL A 167 9.38 -9.74 8.90
N PHE A 168 10.15 -10.14 7.91
CA PHE A 168 9.70 -11.00 6.82
C PHE A 168 9.21 -12.35 7.37
N ALA A 169 9.96 -12.97 8.28
CA ALA A 169 9.55 -14.22 8.90
C ALA A 169 8.22 -14.09 9.67
N ARG A 170 8.04 -12.97 10.36
CA ARG A 170 6.76 -12.68 11.07
C ARG A 170 5.60 -12.51 10.09
N ALA A 171 5.85 -11.82 8.97
CA ALA A 171 4.84 -11.64 7.93
C ALA A 171 4.41 -12.97 7.32
N LEU A 172 5.36 -13.85 7.01
CA LEU A 172 5.04 -15.18 6.48
C LEU A 172 4.24 -16.00 7.49
N ARG A 173 4.61 -15.97 8.75
CA ARG A 173 3.85 -16.69 9.80
C ARG A 173 2.43 -16.16 9.93
N ALA A 174 2.25 -14.85 9.84
CA ALA A 174 0.92 -14.22 9.89
C ALA A 174 0.04 -14.68 8.73
N LEU A 175 0.62 -14.97 7.57
CA LEU A 175 -0.07 -15.48 6.40
C LEU A 175 -0.24 -17.00 6.41
N GLY A 176 0.31 -17.71 7.40
CA GLY A 176 0.27 -19.17 7.45
C GLY A 176 1.24 -19.85 6.47
N LYS A 177 2.33 -19.16 6.12
CA LYS A 177 3.28 -19.64 5.11
C LYS A 177 4.64 -20.11 5.70
#